data_177374257aed02768fc9995bffe82dbc
#
_entry.id   177374257aed02768fc9995bffe82dbc
#
_cell.length_a   1.000
_cell.length_b   1.000
_cell.length_c   1.000
_cell.angle_alpha   90.00
_cell.angle_beta   90.00
_cell.angle_gamma   90.00
#
_symmetry.space_group_name_H-M   'P 1'
#
loop_
_entity.id
_entity.type
_entity.pdbx_description
1 polymer ?
#
loop_
_entity_poly.entity_id
_entity_poly.type
_entity_poly.pdbx_seq_one_letter_code
_entity_poly.pdbx_strand_id
1 'polypeptide(L)'
;RGLGDVYKRQVPNKRAGGVILGGKIAPIFFNTAEDSGALPIECDVTDLNTGDVITIRPHAGTIERDGKVVSRFELKPTTISDEVRAGGRIPLMIGRALTDKVRAKLGLTPSDLFIRPSAPADTGKGFTLAQKMVGKACGLAGVRPGTSCEPLMTTVGSQDTTGPMTRDEMKELACLGFSSDLVMQSFCHTAAYPKPVDLQTQNELPDFFAQRGGVALRPGDGIIHSWLNRMLLPDTVGTGGDSHTRFPLGISFPGGSGVVALSLIHISEPTRQPILA
;
A
#
# COMPACT_ATOMS: atom_id res chain seq x y z
N ARG A 1 10.24 -2.07 19.43
CA ARG A 1 9.03 -2.83 19.00
C ARG A 1 8.54 -2.16 17.74
N GLY A 2 8.64 -2.84 16.59
CA GLY A 2 8.18 -2.29 15.32
C GLY A 2 6.66 -2.06 15.32
N LEU A 3 6.19 -1.13 14.49
CA LEU A 3 4.76 -0.86 14.32
C LEU A 3 3.93 -2.13 14.08
N GLY A 4 4.50 -3.16 13.43
CA GLY A 4 3.87 -4.46 13.24
C GLY A 4 3.50 -5.18 14.54
N ASP A 5 4.33 -5.09 15.57
CA ASP A 5 4.03 -5.66 16.91
C ASP A 5 2.97 -4.85 17.65
N VAL A 6 2.95 -3.54 17.45
CA VAL A 6 1.93 -2.64 17.99
C VAL A 6 0.59 -2.97 17.35
N TYR A 7 0.53 -3.16 16.04
CA TYR A 7 -0.69 -3.55 15.34
C TYR A 7 -1.21 -4.93 15.74
N LYS A 8 -0.34 -5.92 15.88
CA LYS A 8 -0.73 -7.27 16.30
C LYS A 8 -1.28 -7.33 17.75
N ARG A 9 -0.88 -6.38 18.61
CA ARG A 9 -1.26 -6.38 20.03
C ARG A 9 -2.32 -5.35 20.41
N GLN A 10 -2.43 -4.23 19.68
CA GLN A 10 -3.33 -3.12 20.01
C GLN A 10 -4.65 -3.15 19.25
N VAL A 11 -4.76 -3.87 18.15
CA VAL A 11 -6.03 -4.17 17.50
C VAL A 11 -6.33 -5.63 17.75
N PRO A 12 -7.11 -5.94 18.80
CA PRO A 12 -7.53 -7.32 19.04
C PRO A 12 -8.25 -7.84 17.81
N ASN A 13 -7.87 -9.03 17.35
CA ASN A 13 -8.46 -9.63 16.16
C ASN A 13 -8.32 -8.80 14.88
N LYS A 14 -7.11 -8.36 14.58
CA LYS A 14 -6.77 -7.66 13.31
C LYS A 14 -7.44 -8.28 12.07
N ARG A 15 -7.60 -9.61 12.07
CA ARG A 15 -8.29 -10.37 11.00
C ARG A 15 -9.81 -10.43 11.16
N ALA A 16 -10.34 -10.09 12.32
CA ALA A 16 -11.78 -10.06 12.59
C ALA A 16 -12.39 -8.66 12.38
N GLY A 17 -11.58 -7.71 11.96
CA GLY A 17 -11.96 -6.33 11.71
C GLY A 17 -11.92 -5.47 12.99
N GLY A 18 -11.23 -4.35 12.92
CA GLY A 18 -11.30 -3.26 13.89
C GLY A 18 -11.97 -2.06 13.24
N VAL A 19 -12.63 -1.21 14.03
CA VAL A 19 -13.16 0.06 13.53
C VAL A 19 -12.38 1.19 14.18
N ILE A 20 -11.98 2.17 13.36
CA ILE A 20 -11.28 3.37 13.80
C ILE A 20 -12.17 4.55 13.47
N LEU A 21 -12.54 5.34 14.47
CA LEU A 21 -13.33 6.55 14.29
C LEU A 21 -12.45 7.78 14.52
N GLY A 22 -12.57 8.79 13.68
CA GLY A 22 -11.84 10.04 13.84
C GLY A 22 -12.46 11.19 13.06
N GLY A 23 -12.34 12.41 13.56
CA GLY A 23 -12.77 13.61 12.84
C GLY A 23 -11.95 13.83 11.58
N LYS A 24 -10.64 13.62 11.68
CA LYS A 24 -9.67 13.57 10.59
C LYS A 24 -8.65 12.50 10.89
N ILE A 25 -8.44 11.59 9.99
CA ILE A 25 -7.47 10.51 10.12
C ILE A 25 -6.28 10.81 9.21
N ALA A 26 -5.05 10.79 9.78
CA ALA A 26 -3.85 11.02 8.98
C ALA A 26 -3.76 10.01 7.84
N PRO A 27 -3.48 10.42 6.59
CA PRO A 27 -3.55 9.54 5.42
C PRO A 27 -2.69 8.28 5.53
N ILE A 28 -1.48 8.37 6.11
CA ILE A 28 -0.61 7.21 6.31
C ILE A 28 -1.26 6.21 7.27
N PHE A 29 -1.85 6.69 8.37
CA PHE A 29 -2.53 5.84 9.33
C PHE A 29 -3.80 5.23 8.75
N PHE A 30 -4.57 6.02 7.98
CA PHE A 30 -5.75 5.55 7.27
C PHE A 30 -5.41 4.39 6.35
N ASN A 31 -4.41 4.57 5.48
CA ASN A 31 -3.95 3.54 4.54
C ASN A 31 -3.42 2.29 5.26
N THR A 32 -2.70 2.46 6.36
CA THR A 32 -2.22 1.31 7.15
C THR A 32 -3.36 0.54 7.81
N ALA A 33 -4.41 1.23 8.20
CA ALA A 33 -5.64 0.59 8.71
C ALA A 33 -6.34 -0.23 7.62
N GLU A 34 -6.49 0.32 6.41
CA GLU A 34 -7.02 -0.40 5.25
C GLU A 34 -6.19 -1.65 4.93
N ASP A 35 -4.86 -1.53 4.87
CA ASP A 35 -3.96 -2.64 4.61
C ASP A 35 -4.10 -3.76 5.65
N SER A 36 -4.41 -3.39 6.90
CA SER A 36 -4.60 -4.34 7.99
C SER A 36 -6.00 -4.97 8.08
N GLY A 37 -6.92 -4.57 7.20
CA GLY A 37 -8.31 -5.03 7.21
C GLY A 37 -9.19 -4.37 8.28
N ALA A 38 -8.74 -3.28 8.89
CA ALA A 38 -9.58 -2.45 9.75
C ALA A 38 -10.46 -1.52 8.91
N LEU A 39 -11.52 -1.01 9.51
CA LEU A 39 -12.44 -0.05 8.91
C LEU A 39 -12.21 1.36 9.49
N PRO A 40 -11.38 2.21 8.88
CA PRO A 40 -11.25 3.60 9.26
C PRO A 40 -12.45 4.41 8.73
N ILE A 41 -13.05 5.21 9.60
CA ILE A 41 -14.20 6.05 9.31
C ILE A 41 -13.92 7.47 9.76
N GLU A 42 -13.89 8.41 8.84
CA GLU A 42 -13.88 9.85 9.16
C GLU A 42 -15.32 10.30 9.45
N CYS A 43 -15.56 10.75 10.67
CA CYS A 43 -16.85 11.23 11.15
C CYS A 43 -16.69 12.21 12.31
N ASP A 44 -17.73 12.95 12.65
CA ASP A 44 -17.73 13.74 13.88
C ASP A 44 -17.71 12.80 15.09
N VAL A 45 -16.72 12.97 15.94
CA VAL A 45 -16.50 12.19 17.16
C VAL A 45 -16.66 13.02 18.44
N THR A 46 -17.12 14.27 18.31
CA THR A 46 -17.19 15.25 19.41
C THR A 46 -18.06 14.74 20.58
N ASP A 47 -19.15 14.06 20.26
CA ASP A 47 -20.10 13.52 21.23
C ASP A 47 -19.79 12.08 21.69
N LEU A 48 -18.65 11.51 21.26
CA LEU A 48 -18.26 10.17 21.64
C LEU A 48 -17.21 10.20 22.77
N ASN A 49 -17.43 9.38 23.80
CA ASN A 49 -16.55 9.28 24.95
C ASN A 49 -16.03 7.85 25.14
N THR A 50 -14.88 7.74 25.81
CA THR A 50 -14.33 6.43 26.20
C THR A 50 -15.32 5.70 27.11
N GLY A 51 -15.67 4.48 26.73
CA GLY A 51 -16.62 3.63 27.43
C GLY A 51 -18.03 3.67 26.86
N ASP A 52 -18.32 4.54 25.89
CA ASP A 52 -19.61 4.53 25.20
C ASP A 52 -19.81 3.20 24.44
N VAL A 53 -21.00 2.66 24.53
CA VAL A 53 -21.45 1.54 23.69
C VAL A 53 -22.20 2.12 22.51
N ILE A 54 -21.65 1.91 21.31
CA ILE A 54 -22.20 2.46 20.08
C ILE A 54 -22.51 1.37 19.06
N THR A 55 -23.49 1.63 18.22
CA THR A 55 -23.80 0.79 17.05
C THR A 55 -23.38 1.54 15.80
N ILE A 56 -22.49 0.92 15.00
CA ILE A 56 -22.04 1.45 13.72
C ILE A 56 -22.78 0.72 12.61
N ARG A 57 -23.40 1.48 11.71
CA ARG A 57 -24.09 0.96 10.53
C ARG A 57 -23.37 1.44 9.26
N PRO A 58 -22.36 0.69 8.77
CA PRO A 58 -21.50 1.14 7.69
C PRO A 58 -22.27 1.49 6.41
N HIS A 59 -23.25 0.67 6.04
CA HIS A 59 -24.04 0.90 4.82
C HIS A 59 -25.06 2.03 4.95
N ALA A 60 -25.54 2.30 6.18
CA ALA A 60 -26.43 3.42 6.45
C ALA A 60 -25.68 4.74 6.69
N GLY A 61 -24.36 4.66 6.92
CA GLY A 61 -23.53 5.82 7.23
C GLY A 61 -23.88 6.47 8.57
N THR A 62 -24.24 5.66 9.59
CA THR A 62 -24.66 6.18 10.90
C THR A 62 -23.93 5.52 12.06
N ILE A 63 -23.68 6.32 13.09
CA ILE A 63 -23.25 5.87 14.42
C ILE A 63 -24.39 6.21 15.38
N GLU A 64 -24.82 5.21 16.14
CA GLU A 64 -25.95 5.32 17.08
C GLU A 64 -25.47 5.03 18.50
N ARG A 65 -25.99 5.76 19.47
CA ARG A 65 -25.88 5.51 20.90
C ARG A 65 -27.27 5.57 21.52
N ASP A 66 -27.65 4.54 22.28
CA ASP A 66 -28.97 4.40 22.90
C ASP A 66 -30.13 4.57 21.89
N GLY A 67 -29.95 4.02 20.68
CA GLY A 67 -30.93 4.07 19.59
C GLY A 67 -31.06 5.44 18.89
N LYS A 68 -30.23 6.42 19.25
CA LYS A 68 -30.20 7.75 18.60
C LYS A 68 -28.95 7.90 17.74
N VAL A 69 -29.10 8.47 16.54
CA VAL A 69 -27.98 8.80 15.67
C VAL A 69 -27.20 9.96 16.31
N VAL A 70 -25.94 9.71 16.64
CA VAL A 70 -25.00 10.69 17.20
C VAL A 70 -24.00 11.22 16.16
N SER A 71 -23.74 10.44 15.10
CA SER A 71 -22.88 10.90 14.01
C SER A 71 -23.29 10.27 12.68
N ARG A 72 -22.96 10.93 11.58
CA ARG A 72 -23.14 10.44 10.21
C ARG A 72 -21.84 10.48 9.46
N PHE A 73 -21.66 9.55 8.52
CA PHE A 73 -20.45 9.46 7.71
C PHE A 73 -20.75 8.90 6.31
N GLU A 74 -19.81 9.05 5.43
CA GLU A 74 -19.76 8.39 4.12
C GLU A 74 -18.47 7.59 4.03
N LEU A 75 -18.56 6.32 3.64
CA LEU A 75 -17.37 5.48 3.48
C LEU A 75 -16.56 5.94 2.26
N LYS A 76 -15.29 6.21 2.49
CA LYS A 76 -14.29 6.58 1.47
C LYS A 76 -12.97 5.83 1.73
N PRO A 77 -12.37 5.22 0.69
CA PRO A 77 -12.89 5.06 -0.69
C PRO A 77 -14.13 4.16 -0.76
N THR A 78 -14.83 4.17 -1.88
CA THR A 78 -16.02 3.32 -2.08
C THR A 78 -15.71 1.82 -2.01
N THR A 79 -14.46 1.43 -2.20
CA THR A 79 -13.95 0.05 -2.12
C THR A 79 -13.71 -0.45 -0.70
N ILE A 80 -13.74 0.42 0.31
CA ILE A 80 -13.31 0.10 1.68
C ILE A 80 -14.09 -1.08 2.30
N SER A 81 -15.38 -1.21 2.00
CA SER A 81 -16.19 -2.35 2.47
C SER A 81 -15.67 -3.68 1.91
N ASP A 82 -15.22 -3.68 0.67
CA ASP A 82 -14.66 -4.86 0.02
C ASP A 82 -13.26 -5.18 0.57
N GLU A 83 -12.47 -4.16 0.91
CA GLU A 83 -11.18 -4.31 1.54
C GLU A 83 -11.30 -4.99 2.91
N VAL A 84 -12.24 -4.54 3.73
CA VAL A 84 -12.55 -5.17 5.03
C VAL A 84 -13.01 -6.62 4.83
N ARG A 85 -13.91 -6.89 3.87
CA ARG A 85 -14.38 -8.25 3.57
C ARG A 85 -13.26 -9.17 3.11
N ALA A 86 -12.29 -8.66 2.37
CA ALA A 86 -11.14 -9.42 1.89
C ALA A 86 -10.05 -9.61 2.96
N GLY A 87 -10.14 -8.91 4.10
CA GLY A 87 -9.12 -8.93 5.14
C GLY A 87 -8.00 -7.89 4.95
N GLY A 88 -8.24 -6.91 4.08
CA GLY A 88 -7.34 -5.79 3.79
C GLY A 88 -7.24 -5.48 2.30
N ARG A 89 -6.66 -4.33 1.99
CA ARG A 89 -6.48 -3.84 0.62
C ARG A 89 -5.60 -4.78 -0.22
N ILE A 90 -4.49 -5.27 0.34
CA ILE A 90 -3.57 -6.16 -0.37
C ILE A 90 -4.24 -7.49 -0.75
N PRO A 91 -4.89 -8.23 0.17
CA PRO A 91 -5.65 -9.42 -0.19
C PRO A 91 -6.73 -9.17 -1.24
N LEU A 92 -7.43 -8.04 -1.18
CA LEU A 92 -8.44 -7.68 -2.18
C LEU A 92 -7.81 -7.53 -3.58
N MET A 93 -6.72 -6.79 -3.69
CA MET A 93 -6.07 -6.53 -4.98
C MET A 93 -5.52 -7.81 -5.59
N ILE A 94 -4.81 -8.62 -4.82
CA ILE A 94 -4.26 -9.90 -5.28
C ILE A 94 -5.39 -10.86 -5.68
N GLY A 95 -6.40 -11.00 -4.83
CA GLY A 95 -7.54 -11.88 -5.11
C GLY A 95 -8.29 -11.48 -6.37
N ARG A 96 -8.51 -10.18 -6.60
CA ARG A 96 -9.12 -9.66 -7.83
C ARG A 96 -8.27 -9.96 -9.06
N ALA A 97 -6.98 -9.66 -9.01
CA ALA A 97 -6.07 -9.87 -10.13
C ALA A 97 -5.99 -11.36 -10.51
N LEU A 98 -5.86 -12.26 -9.53
CA LEU A 98 -5.85 -13.71 -9.78
C LEU A 98 -7.20 -14.20 -10.33
N THR A 99 -8.32 -13.74 -9.78
CA THR A 99 -9.66 -14.09 -10.25
C THR A 99 -9.85 -13.68 -11.70
N ASP A 100 -9.46 -12.45 -12.06
CA ASP A 100 -9.60 -11.94 -13.42
C ASP A 100 -8.73 -12.71 -14.41
N LYS A 101 -7.48 -13.04 -14.03
CA LYS A 101 -6.60 -13.90 -14.86
C LYS A 101 -7.22 -15.27 -15.15
N VAL A 102 -7.77 -15.93 -14.12
CA VAL A 102 -8.42 -17.24 -14.29
C VAL A 102 -9.68 -17.11 -15.14
N ARG A 103 -10.53 -16.13 -14.85
CA ARG A 103 -11.77 -15.91 -15.62
C ARG A 103 -11.47 -15.61 -17.09
N ALA A 104 -10.48 -14.77 -17.38
CA ALA A 104 -10.05 -14.49 -18.75
C ALA A 104 -9.58 -15.75 -19.49
N LYS A 105 -8.80 -16.63 -18.83
CA LYS A 105 -8.38 -17.91 -19.41
C LYS A 105 -9.55 -18.88 -19.68
N LEU A 106 -10.62 -18.75 -18.92
CA LEU A 106 -11.86 -19.54 -19.10
C LEU A 106 -12.87 -18.88 -20.05
N GLY A 107 -12.52 -17.73 -20.65
CA GLY A 107 -13.43 -16.99 -21.53
C GLY A 107 -14.61 -16.33 -20.80
N LEU A 108 -14.50 -16.13 -19.48
CA LEU A 108 -15.53 -15.52 -18.65
C LEU A 108 -15.29 -14.01 -18.50
N THR A 109 -16.37 -13.25 -18.34
CA THR A 109 -16.29 -11.82 -18.03
C THR A 109 -15.62 -11.59 -16.66
N PRO A 110 -15.01 -10.42 -16.41
CA PRO A 110 -14.53 -10.03 -15.08
C PRO A 110 -15.58 -10.23 -13.99
N SER A 111 -15.15 -10.53 -12.77
CA SER A 111 -16.07 -10.71 -11.65
C SER A 111 -16.68 -9.38 -11.21
N ASP A 112 -17.95 -9.36 -10.88
CA ASP A 112 -18.72 -8.26 -10.30
C ASP A 112 -18.88 -8.37 -8.76
N LEU A 113 -18.24 -9.37 -8.15
CA LEU A 113 -18.33 -9.63 -6.72
C LEU A 113 -17.84 -8.45 -5.86
N PHE A 114 -16.85 -7.73 -6.35
CA PHE A 114 -16.27 -6.58 -5.69
C PHE A 114 -16.46 -5.32 -6.53
N ILE A 115 -16.61 -4.18 -5.85
CA ILE A 115 -16.78 -2.88 -6.48
C ILE A 115 -15.57 -2.56 -7.36
N ARG A 116 -15.84 -2.20 -8.59
CA ARG A 116 -14.85 -1.65 -9.52
C ARG A 116 -15.20 -0.20 -9.77
N PRO A 117 -14.36 0.74 -9.31
CA PRO A 117 -14.58 2.14 -9.59
C PRO A 117 -14.65 2.37 -11.10
N SER A 118 -15.69 3.05 -11.57
CA SER A 118 -15.77 3.46 -12.96
C SER A 118 -14.73 4.53 -13.27
N ALA A 119 -14.14 4.46 -14.46
CA ALA A 119 -13.26 5.53 -14.90
C ALA A 119 -14.06 6.84 -15.06
N PRO A 120 -13.49 7.99 -14.69
CA PRO A 120 -14.14 9.28 -14.94
C PRO A 120 -14.31 9.49 -16.46
N ALA A 121 -15.33 10.27 -16.84
CA ALA A 121 -15.55 10.61 -18.23
C ALA A 121 -14.34 11.29 -18.87
N ASP A 122 -13.99 10.92 -20.08
CA ASP A 122 -12.94 11.63 -20.81
C ASP A 122 -13.44 13.06 -21.17
N THR A 123 -12.64 14.04 -20.79
CA THR A 123 -12.95 15.45 -21.04
C THR A 123 -12.54 15.93 -22.43
N GLY A 124 -11.88 15.09 -23.24
CA GLY A 124 -11.26 15.47 -24.51
C GLY A 124 -10.07 16.42 -24.39
N LYS A 125 -9.71 16.85 -23.18
CA LYS A 125 -8.56 17.72 -22.93
C LYS A 125 -7.25 16.93 -22.95
N GLY A 126 -6.14 17.56 -23.31
CA GLY A 126 -4.81 16.97 -23.19
C GLY A 126 -4.49 16.53 -21.77
N PHE A 127 -3.54 15.62 -21.61
CA PHE A 127 -3.05 15.15 -20.32
C PHE A 127 -1.93 16.06 -19.80
N THR A 128 -1.91 16.30 -18.50
CA THR A 128 -0.75 16.91 -17.82
C THR A 128 0.45 15.95 -17.85
N LEU A 129 1.65 16.45 -17.56
CA LEU A 129 2.84 15.60 -17.49
C LEU A 129 2.66 14.44 -16.49
N ALA A 130 2.16 14.72 -15.29
CA ALA A 130 1.91 13.68 -14.28
C ALA A 130 0.92 12.61 -14.78
N GLN A 131 -0.17 13.01 -15.43
CA GLN A 131 -1.15 12.09 -16.00
C GLN A 131 -0.55 11.21 -17.10
N LYS A 132 0.34 11.77 -17.93
CA LYS A 132 1.07 11.03 -18.96
C LYS A 132 2.05 10.02 -18.36
N MET A 133 2.79 10.42 -17.32
CA MET A 133 3.78 9.55 -16.68
C MET A 133 3.10 8.36 -16.00
N VAL A 134 2.03 8.59 -15.24
CA VAL A 134 1.25 7.50 -14.63
C VAL A 134 0.58 6.65 -15.71
N GLY A 135 0.02 7.27 -16.75
CA GLY A 135 -0.55 6.55 -17.89
C GLY A 135 0.47 5.64 -18.57
N LYS A 136 1.67 6.16 -18.87
CA LYS A 136 2.77 5.36 -19.44
C LYS A 136 3.10 4.14 -18.57
N ALA A 137 3.15 4.31 -17.26
CA ALA A 137 3.39 3.21 -16.32
C ALA A 137 2.23 2.19 -16.29
N CYS A 138 1.04 2.57 -16.74
CA CYS A 138 -0.13 1.70 -16.91
C CYS A 138 -0.29 1.16 -18.36
N GLY A 139 0.66 1.45 -19.26
CA GLY A 139 0.51 1.11 -20.67
C GLY A 139 -0.52 1.94 -21.44
N LEU A 140 -0.87 3.14 -20.92
CA LEU A 140 -1.87 4.06 -21.46
C LEU A 140 -1.24 5.39 -21.89
N ALA A 141 -1.92 6.13 -22.76
CA ALA A 141 -1.48 7.48 -23.15
C ALA A 141 -1.53 8.50 -22.01
N GLY A 142 -2.39 8.27 -21.05
CA GLY A 142 -2.55 9.08 -19.84
C GLY A 142 -3.71 8.57 -18.97
N VAL A 143 -3.77 9.02 -17.72
CA VAL A 143 -4.86 8.71 -16.80
C VAL A 143 -5.46 9.98 -16.24
N ARG A 144 -6.77 10.02 -16.05
CA ARG A 144 -7.47 11.15 -15.43
C ARG A 144 -7.50 10.99 -13.91
N PRO A 145 -7.53 12.08 -13.13
CA PRO A 145 -7.77 11.99 -11.69
C PRO A 145 -9.06 11.22 -11.40
N GLY A 146 -9.01 10.31 -10.43
CA GLY A 146 -10.13 9.41 -10.10
C GLY A 146 -10.17 8.11 -10.90
N THR A 147 -9.25 7.89 -11.86
CA THR A 147 -9.09 6.59 -12.52
C THR A 147 -8.42 5.60 -11.56
N SER A 148 -9.05 4.46 -11.34
CA SER A 148 -8.39 3.32 -10.70
C SER A 148 -7.42 2.70 -11.69
N CYS A 149 -6.14 2.65 -11.35
CA CYS A 149 -5.10 2.13 -12.24
C CYS A 149 -3.94 1.52 -11.43
N GLU A 150 -3.18 0.66 -12.08
CA GLU A 150 -2.07 -0.09 -11.50
C GLU A 150 -0.77 0.26 -12.25
N PRO A 151 -0.08 1.35 -11.87
CA PRO A 151 1.16 1.75 -12.54
C PRO A 151 2.32 0.80 -12.20
N LEU A 152 3.08 0.43 -13.20
CA LEU A 152 4.32 -0.33 -13.03
C LEU A 152 5.36 0.54 -12.32
N MET A 153 5.82 0.09 -11.15
CA MET A 153 6.86 0.78 -10.39
C MET A 153 8.24 0.32 -10.85
N THR A 154 9.04 1.24 -11.37
CA THR A 154 10.42 0.96 -11.79
C THR A 154 11.41 1.08 -10.64
N THR A 155 11.09 1.89 -9.64
CA THR A 155 11.98 2.16 -8.50
C THR A 155 11.21 2.03 -7.19
N VAL A 156 11.72 1.20 -6.29
CA VAL A 156 11.14 0.98 -4.96
C VAL A 156 12.20 1.20 -3.89
N GLY A 157 11.92 2.12 -2.98
CA GLY A 157 12.79 2.42 -1.84
C GLY A 157 12.19 1.91 -0.54
N SER A 158 12.95 1.14 0.21
CA SER A 158 12.63 0.71 1.56
C SER A 158 13.65 1.26 2.55
N GLN A 159 13.26 1.46 3.78
CA GLN A 159 14.15 1.96 4.82
C GLN A 159 13.95 1.14 6.12
N ASP A 160 14.85 1.31 7.06
CA ASP A 160 14.98 0.48 8.26
C ASP A 160 13.78 0.51 9.21
N THR A 161 12.96 1.54 9.19
CA THR A 161 11.73 1.58 10.00
C THR A 161 10.54 0.89 9.33
N THR A 162 10.54 0.72 8.02
CA THR A 162 9.49 0.02 7.26
C THR A 162 9.95 -1.32 6.68
N GLY A 163 11.25 -1.52 6.49
CA GLY A 163 11.82 -2.73 5.90
C GLY A 163 11.42 -4.04 6.59
N PRO A 164 11.43 -4.13 7.95
CA PRO A 164 10.96 -5.34 8.64
C PRO A 164 9.50 -5.67 8.34
N MET A 165 8.61 -4.67 8.30
CA MET A 165 7.20 -4.86 7.98
C MET A 165 7.02 -5.30 6.53
N THR A 166 7.72 -4.64 5.60
CA THR A 166 7.73 -5.02 4.18
C THR A 166 8.24 -6.45 4.00
N ARG A 167 9.31 -6.85 4.70
CA ARG A 167 9.83 -8.22 4.69
C ARG A 167 8.77 -9.22 5.13
N ASP A 168 8.08 -8.94 6.23
CA ASP A 168 7.11 -9.85 6.81
C ASP A 168 5.88 -9.99 5.90
N GLU A 169 5.39 -8.91 5.33
CA GLU A 169 4.32 -8.90 4.33
C GLU A 169 4.71 -9.70 3.08
N MET A 170 5.92 -9.52 2.57
CA MET A 170 6.40 -10.28 1.41
C MET A 170 6.59 -11.77 1.70
N LYS A 171 6.97 -12.14 2.93
CA LYS A 171 7.01 -13.53 3.36
C LYS A 171 5.61 -14.16 3.42
N GLU A 172 4.64 -13.44 3.97
CA GLU A 172 3.24 -13.89 4.02
C GLU A 172 2.66 -14.11 2.60
N LEU A 173 3.10 -13.32 1.64
CA LEU A 173 2.67 -13.40 0.24
C LEU A 173 3.54 -14.34 -0.62
N ALA A 174 4.46 -15.10 0.00
CA ALA A 174 5.38 -15.98 -0.67
C ALA A 174 6.17 -15.32 -1.82
N CYS A 175 6.57 -14.06 -1.65
CA CYS A 175 7.34 -13.32 -2.63
C CYS A 175 8.73 -13.93 -2.81
N LEU A 176 8.98 -14.50 -3.98
CA LEU A 176 10.24 -15.17 -4.32
C LEU A 176 11.28 -14.21 -4.92
N GLY A 177 10.86 -13.11 -5.52
CA GLY A 177 11.74 -12.14 -6.16
C GLY A 177 11.08 -10.78 -6.33
N PHE A 178 11.91 -9.78 -6.62
CA PHE A 178 11.45 -8.44 -6.98
C PHE A 178 11.40 -8.33 -8.50
N SER A 179 10.49 -7.52 -8.98
CA SER A 179 10.30 -7.28 -10.40
C SER A 179 10.43 -5.83 -10.81
N SER A 180 10.58 -4.90 -9.86
CA SER A 180 11.02 -3.54 -10.15
C SER A 180 12.47 -3.54 -10.60
N ASP A 181 12.81 -2.66 -11.54
CA ASP A 181 14.18 -2.52 -12.06
C ASP A 181 15.18 -2.17 -10.95
N LEU A 182 14.75 -1.40 -9.96
CA LEU A 182 15.55 -1.04 -8.79
C LEU A 182 14.72 -1.17 -7.51
N VAL A 183 15.13 -2.08 -6.63
CA VAL A 183 14.64 -2.18 -5.25
C VAL A 183 15.80 -1.93 -4.30
N MET A 184 15.69 -0.91 -3.47
CA MET A 184 16.77 -0.47 -2.58
C MET A 184 16.30 -0.43 -1.13
N GLN A 185 17.06 -1.08 -0.24
CA GLN A 185 16.91 -0.99 1.20
C GLN A 185 18.00 -0.08 1.78
N SER A 186 17.62 0.80 2.70
CA SER A 186 18.56 1.67 3.43
C SER A 186 18.38 1.56 4.94
N PHE A 187 19.35 2.12 5.67
CA PHE A 187 19.38 2.14 7.15
C PHE A 187 19.57 3.55 7.67
N CYS A 188 18.89 4.53 7.09
CA CYS A 188 19.10 5.94 7.35
C CYS A 188 18.53 6.45 8.69
N HIS A 189 17.59 5.75 9.32
CA HIS A 189 16.97 6.17 10.57
C HIS A 189 17.62 5.59 11.81
N THR A 190 18.30 4.44 11.69
CA THR A 190 18.88 3.71 12.82
C THR A 190 20.42 3.69 12.80
N ALA A 191 21.05 4.32 11.81
CA ALA A 191 22.51 4.26 11.63
C ALA A 191 23.31 4.90 12.78
N ALA A 192 22.85 6.03 13.32
CA ALA A 192 23.64 6.82 14.29
C ALA A 192 23.59 6.24 15.71
N TYR A 193 22.44 5.77 16.15
CA TYR A 193 22.22 5.26 17.51
C TYR A 193 21.36 4.00 17.50
N PRO A 194 21.87 2.88 16.95
CA PRO A 194 21.08 1.66 16.81
C PRO A 194 20.81 1.01 18.18
N LYS A 195 19.57 0.56 18.36
CA LYS A 195 19.20 -0.33 19.46
C LYS A 195 19.52 -1.78 19.07
N PRO A 196 19.53 -2.75 20.00
CA PRO A 196 19.77 -4.15 19.67
C PRO A 196 18.86 -4.70 18.56
N VAL A 197 17.59 -4.29 18.53
CA VAL A 197 16.64 -4.69 17.48
C VAL A 197 16.99 -4.07 16.12
N ASP A 198 17.58 -2.88 16.11
CA ASP A 198 18.00 -2.21 14.89
C ASP A 198 19.23 -2.92 14.30
N LEU A 199 20.17 -3.33 15.16
CA LEU A 199 21.33 -4.13 14.73
C LEU A 199 20.90 -5.47 14.12
N GLN A 200 19.93 -6.14 14.72
CA GLN A 200 19.37 -7.36 14.13
C GLN A 200 18.76 -7.06 12.74
N THR A 201 17.98 -6.01 12.61
CA THR A 201 17.40 -5.57 11.34
C THR A 201 18.48 -5.25 10.29
N GLN A 202 19.54 -4.54 10.69
CA GLN A 202 20.66 -4.16 9.83
C GLN A 202 21.43 -5.40 9.33
N ASN A 203 21.45 -6.48 10.10
CA ASN A 203 22.10 -7.75 9.71
C ASN A 203 21.20 -8.64 8.83
N GLU A 204 19.88 -8.66 9.06
CA GLU A 204 18.98 -9.60 8.39
C GLU A 204 18.42 -9.06 7.05
N LEU A 205 18.13 -7.76 6.97
CA LEU A 205 17.47 -7.20 5.78
C LEU A 205 18.34 -7.22 4.51
N PRO A 206 19.66 -6.99 4.56
CA PRO A 206 20.49 -7.03 3.36
C PRO A 206 20.39 -8.36 2.60
N ASP A 207 20.52 -9.48 3.31
CA ASP A 207 20.40 -10.79 2.71
C ASP A 207 18.99 -11.06 2.16
N PHE A 208 17.96 -10.64 2.89
CA PHE A 208 16.59 -10.78 2.44
C PHE A 208 16.33 -10.06 1.11
N PHE A 209 16.83 -8.83 0.97
CA PHE A 209 16.68 -8.04 -0.26
C PHE A 209 17.55 -8.57 -1.39
N ALA A 210 18.82 -8.90 -1.11
CA ALA A 210 19.76 -9.44 -2.10
C ALA A 210 19.27 -10.76 -2.73
N GLN A 211 18.74 -11.67 -1.91
CA GLN A 211 18.18 -12.95 -2.37
C GLN A 211 16.98 -12.78 -3.31
N ARG A 212 16.37 -11.61 -3.35
CA ARG A 212 15.20 -11.28 -4.19
C ARG A 212 15.50 -10.32 -5.33
N GLY A 213 16.79 -10.06 -5.58
CA GLY A 213 17.25 -9.18 -6.65
C GLY A 213 17.28 -7.69 -6.27
N GLY A 214 17.15 -7.36 -4.98
CA GLY A 214 17.29 -6.00 -4.48
C GLY A 214 18.72 -5.66 -4.07
N VAL A 215 18.93 -4.40 -3.73
CA VAL A 215 20.19 -3.84 -3.24
C VAL A 215 19.99 -3.30 -1.83
N ALA A 216 20.91 -3.56 -0.93
CA ALA A 216 20.93 -2.97 0.40
C ALA A 216 22.15 -2.06 0.59
N LEU A 217 21.89 -0.86 1.08
CA LEU A 217 22.94 0.04 1.58
C LEU A 217 23.41 -0.44 2.95
N ARG A 218 24.59 0.00 3.37
CA ARG A 218 25.07 -0.23 4.74
C ARG A 218 24.61 0.91 5.65
N PRO A 219 24.50 0.68 6.95
CA PRO A 219 24.34 1.78 7.92
C PRO A 219 25.45 2.82 7.72
N GLY A 220 25.06 4.09 7.55
CA GLY A 220 26.00 5.16 7.30
C GLY A 220 26.28 5.50 5.83
N ASP A 221 25.84 4.70 4.86
CA ASP A 221 26.01 4.99 3.42
C ASP A 221 25.17 6.19 2.94
N GLY A 222 24.26 6.67 3.75
CA GLY A 222 23.45 7.85 3.48
C GLY A 222 21.94 7.57 3.52
N ILE A 223 21.17 8.61 3.24
CA ILE A 223 19.71 8.55 3.25
C ILE A 223 19.16 8.02 1.93
N ILE A 224 18.06 7.26 2.02
CA ILE A 224 17.40 6.63 0.87
C ILE A 224 17.04 7.65 -0.23
N HIS A 225 16.57 8.83 0.14
CA HIS A 225 16.17 9.87 -0.83
C HIS A 225 17.31 10.30 -1.74
N SER A 226 18.52 10.49 -1.18
CA SER A 226 19.69 10.91 -1.95
C SER A 226 20.12 9.85 -2.95
N TRP A 227 20.03 8.58 -2.57
CA TRP A 227 20.36 7.47 -3.44
C TRP A 227 19.32 7.30 -4.55
N LEU A 228 18.04 7.24 -4.21
CA LEU A 228 16.98 7.09 -5.20
C LEU A 228 16.97 8.23 -6.22
N ASN A 229 17.19 9.47 -5.76
CA ASN A 229 17.24 10.63 -6.65
C ASN A 229 18.41 10.62 -7.65
N ARG A 230 19.46 9.86 -7.36
CA ARG A 230 20.61 9.70 -8.27
C ARG A 230 20.47 8.53 -9.24
N MET A 231 19.66 7.54 -8.86
CA MET A 231 19.54 6.28 -9.61
C MET A 231 18.24 6.18 -10.40
N LEU A 232 17.29 7.07 -10.13
CA LEU A 232 16.01 7.15 -10.80
C LEU A 232 16.19 7.51 -12.29
N LEU A 233 15.47 6.80 -13.15
CA LEU A 233 15.34 7.19 -14.55
C LEU A 233 14.26 8.27 -14.73
N PRO A 234 14.46 9.23 -15.64
CA PRO A 234 13.43 10.23 -15.97
C PRO A 234 12.13 9.58 -16.45
N ASP A 235 11.01 10.26 -16.25
CA ASP A 235 9.68 9.86 -16.72
C ASP A 235 9.23 8.48 -16.25
N THR A 236 9.68 8.07 -15.07
CA THR A 236 9.27 6.82 -14.44
C THR A 236 8.44 7.05 -13.19
N VAL A 237 7.81 5.99 -12.72
CA VAL A 237 6.99 5.98 -11.51
C VAL A 237 7.63 5.05 -10.49
N GLY A 238 7.68 5.49 -9.26
CA GLY A 238 8.23 4.69 -8.16
C GLY A 238 7.54 4.95 -6.84
N THR A 239 7.91 4.19 -5.84
CA THR A 239 7.41 4.32 -4.47
C THR A 239 8.51 4.21 -3.44
N GLY A 240 8.25 4.67 -2.24
CA GLY A 240 9.15 4.54 -1.11
C GLY A 240 8.42 4.43 0.21
N GLY A 241 8.98 3.65 1.11
CA GLY A 241 8.47 3.43 2.47
C GLY A 241 8.69 4.63 3.41
N ASP A 242 9.10 5.77 2.89
CA ASP A 242 9.28 7.01 3.63
C ASP A 242 8.44 8.14 3.02
N SER A 243 7.73 8.87 3.88
CA SER A 243 6.83 9.97 3.47
C SER A 243 7.54 11.15 2.78
N HIS A 244 8.87 11.25 2.91
CA HIS A 244 9.69 12.30 2.31
C HIS A 244 10.31 11.87 0.97
N THR A 245 10.10 10.64 0.52
CA THR A 245 10.60 10.20 -0.79
C THR A 245 9.95 11.01 -1.91
N ARG A 246 10.75 11.75 -2.64
CA ARG A 246 10.34 12.60 -3.77
C ARG A 246 11.29 12.39 -4.92
N PHE A 247 10.75 12.20 -6.10
CA PHE A 247 11.53 11.98 -7.32
C PHE A 247 11.53 13.25 -8.17
N PRO A 248 12.66 13.90 -8.37
CA PRO A 248 12.72 15.18 -9.08
C PRO A 248 12.42 15.05 -10.57
N LEU A 249 12.69 13.90 -11.18
CA LEU A 249 12.52 13.65 -12.63
C LEU A 249 11.43 12.62 -12.93
N GLY A 250 10.72 12.15 -11.90
CA GLY A 250 9.69 11.13 -12.00
C GLY A 250 8.53 11.40 -11.06
N ILE A 251 7.64 10.45 -10.91
CA ILE A 251 6.55 10.48 -9.95
C ILE A 251 6.83 9.48 -8.83
N SER A 252 6.74 9.94 -7.59
CA SER A 252 6.84 9.09 -6.40
C SER A 252 5.51 9.00 -5.67
N PHE A 253 5.17 7.79 -5.26
CA PHE A 253 4.09 7.52 -4.34
C PHE A 253 4.68 7.13 -2.97
N PRO A 254 4.89 8.10 -2.06
CA PRO A 254 5.35 7.77 -0.71
C PRO A 254 4.26 7.03 0.04
N GLY A 255 4.61 5.96 0.70
CA GLY A 255 3.65 5.12 1.40
C GLY A 255 4.24 4.34 2.56
N GLY A 256 3.41 3.56 3.22
CA GLY A 256 3.83 2.59 4.24
C GLY A 256 4.36 1.30 3.62
N SER A 257 4.67 0.33 4.48
CA SER A 257 5.18 -0.98 4.07
C SER A 257 4.24 -1.71 3.12
N GLY A 258 2.94 -1.66 3.33
CA GLY A 258 1.94 -2.31 2.47
C GLY A 258 1.99 -1.82 1.02
N VAL A 259 2.15 -0.51 0.80
CA VAL A 259 2.31 0.04 -0.56
C VAL A 259 3.61 -0.44 -1.20
N VAL A 260 4.70 -0.53 -0.43
CA VAL A 260 5.98 -1.06 -0.92
C VAL A 260 5.85 -2.54 -1.29
N ALA A 261 5.28 -3.36 -0.40
CA ALA A 261 5.07 -4.78 -0.65
C ALA A 261 4.18 -5.01 -1.89
N LEU A 262 3.09 -4.26 -2.01
CA LEU A 262 2.20 -4.34 -3.16
C LEU A 262 2.90 -3.96 -4.47
N SER A 263 3.71 -2.89 -4.47
CA SER A 263 4.50 -2.49 -5.62
C SER A 263 5.47 -3.57 -6.09
N LEU A 264 6.00 -4.37 -5.16
CA LEU A 264 6.91 -5.48 -5.45
C LEU A 264 6.18 -6.72 -5.97
N ILE A 265 4.95 -6.95 -5.56
CA ILE A 265 4.16 -8.14 -5.90
C ILE A 265 3.41 -7.96 -7.22
N HIS A 266 2.80 -6.81 -7.46
CA HIS A 266 2.14 -6.52 -8.75
C HIS A 266 3.08 -6.63 -9.93
N ILE A 267 4.32 -6.47 -9.67
CA ILE A 267 5.37 -6.53 -10.64
C ILE A 267 5.82 -7.98 -10.88
N SER A 268 5.66 -8.89 -9.96
CA SER A 268 5.92 -10.31 -10.17
C SER A 268 4.79 -10.96 -10.98
N GLU A 269 4.69 -10.59 -12.27
CA GLU A 269 3.90 -11.41 -13.20
C GLU A 269 4.52 -12.81 -13.24
N PRO A 270 3.76 -13.87 -12.91
CA PRO A 270 4.26 -15.24 -13.05
C PRO A 270 4.45 -15.66 -14.51
N THR A 271 4.25 -14.74 -15.46
CA THR A 271 4.21 -15.04 -16.90
C THR A 271 5.51 -14.81 -17.66
N ARG A 272 6.61 -14.45 -16.98
CA ARG A 272 7.92 -14.32 -17.63
C ARG A 272 8.98 -15.29 -17.10
N GLN A 273 8.61 -16.36 -16.46
CA GLN A 273 9.52 -17.51 -16.42
C GLN A 273 9.35 -18.25 -17.77
N PRO A 274 10.42 -18.38 -18.57
CA PRO A 274 10.40 -19.34 -19.66
C PRO A 274 10.13 -20.70 -19.00
N ILE A 275 9.04 -21.35 -19.41
CA ILE A 275 8.88 -22.78 -19.18
C ILE A 275 10.06 -23.39 -19.95
N LEU A 276 11.12 -23.73 -19.23
CA LEU A 276 12.15 -24.59 -19.75
C LEU A 276 11.45 -25.94 -19.99
N ALA A 277 11.21 -26.18 -21.28
CA ALA A 277 10.81 -27.49 -21.78
C ALA A 277 11.94 -28.50 -21.53
#